data_dbf8445625b0ad8a4fb98e49aa0d173f
#
_entry.id   dbf8445625b0ad8a4fb98e49aa0d173f
#
_cell.length_a   1.000
_cell.length_b   1.000
_cell.length_c   1.000
_cell.angle_alpha   90.00
_cell.angle_beta   90.00
_cell.angle_gamma   90.00
#
_symmetry.space_group_name_H-M   'P 1'
#
loop_
_entity.id
_entity.type
_entity.pdbx_description
1 polymer ?
#
loop_
_entity_poly.entity_id
_entity_poly.type
_entity_poly.pdbx_seq_one_letter_code
_entity_poly.pdbx_strand_id
1 'polypeptide(L)'
;MTLRENMPPEATSQNFVEVEGVDFAYGKRAILKGISLTVPRGKVVAIMGGSGCGKTTLLRLIGGQLAPSVGKVRVAGSVVSELDREALYALRRKMSMLFQFGALFTDMSVFDNVAFQLREHTDLPEDMIRDLVLMKLHAVGLRGTAQLFPSELSGGMARRVALARAVALDPELIMYDEPFAGLDPISLAVVGKTIRKLNDALGATSIVVTHDVVESLQIVDYLYFISDGRIVGHGTPAEIRASSEPYIRQFVHAELDGPVPFHYPAASYATDLGLAQDVGTAGGRT
;
A
#
# COMPACT_ATOMS: atom_id res chain seq x y z
N MET A 1 -6.37 -22.17 40.25
CA MET A 1 -5.19 -22.98 40.02
C MET A 1 -5.26 -23.46 38.57
N THR A 2 -4.64 -22.67 37.72
CA THR A 2 -3.78 -22.95 36.57
C THR A 2 -4.37 -23.70 35.37
N LEU A 3 -4.83 -22.95 34.38
CA LEU A 3 -4.76 -23.36 32.96
C LEU A 3 -4.11 -22.20 32.13
N ARG A 4 -2.85 -21.92 32.41
CA ARG A 4 -1.95 -21.08 31.61
C ARG A 4 -0.60 -21.79 31.49
N GLU A 5 -0.59 -22.96 30.82
CA GLU A 5 0.68 -23.59 30.44
C GLU A 5 0.48 -24.28 29.09
N ASN A 6 1.32 -23.87 28.14
CA ASN A 6 1.60 -24.41 26.80
C ASN A 6 1.01 -23.61 25.61
N MET A 7 1.27 -22.29 25.57
CA MET A 7 1.52 -21.67 24.28
C MET A 7 3.05 -21.69 24.05
N PRO A 8 3.54 -22.21 22.92
CA PRO A 8 4.95 -22.05 22.57
C PRO A 8 5.24 -20.55 22.48
N PRO A 9 6.46 -20.08 22.87
CA PRO A 9 6.82 -18.71 22.73
C PRO A 9 6.67 -18.33 21.26
N GLU A 10 5.84 -17.31 20.96
CA GLU A 10 5.79 -16.70 19.65
C GLU A 10 7.23 -16.34 19.28
N ALA A 11 7.77 -17.01 18.26
CA ALA A 11 9.02 -16.59 17.65
C ALA A 11 8.78 -15.17 17.15
N THR A 12 9.29 -14.18 17.87
CA THR A 12 9.20 -12.76 17.48
C THR A 12 10.07 -12.56 16.24
N SER A 13 9.52 -12.90 15.07
CA SER A 13 10.10 -12.49 13.80
C SER A 13 10.25 -10.99 13.85
N GLN A 14 11.45 -10.48 13.57
CA GLN A 14 11.71 -9.04 13.46
C GLN A 14 10.82 -8.40 12.39
N ASN A 15 10.33 -9.20 11.43
CA ASN A 15 9.46 -8.78 10.36
C ASN A 15 7.98 -9.08 10.68
N PHE A 16 7.09 -8.15 10.35
CA PHE A 16 5.65 -8.35 10.43
C PHE A 16 5.10 -8.99 9.16
N VAL A 17 5.63 -8.58 7.99
CA VAL A 17 5.28 -9.17 6.69
C VAL A 17 6.55 -9.67 6.01
N GLU A 18 6.49 -10.87 5.46
CA GLU A 18 7.53 -11.48 4.64
C GLU A 18 6.90 -12.04 3.36
N VAL A 19 7.46 -11.65 2.23
CA VAL A 19 7.07 -12.12 0.89
C VAL A 19 8.27 -12.81 0.29
N GLU A 20 8.14 -14.09 -0.06
CA GLU A 20 9.24 -14.96 -0.46
C GLU A 20 8.98 -15.54 -1.86
N GLY A 21 9.69 -15.03 -2.87
CA GLY A 21 9.69 -15.56 -4.24
C GLY A 21 8.29 -15.64 -4.87
N VAL A 22 7.44 -14.64 -4.64
CA VAL A 22 6.03 -14.69 -5.02
C VAL A 22 5.83 -14.43 -6.50
N ASP A 23 5.20 -15.39 -7.18
CA ASP A 23 4.61 -15.23 -8.50
C ASP A 23 3.09 -15.14 -8.40
N PHE A 24 2.50 -14.29 -9.24
CA PHE A 24 1.05 -14.20 -9.37
C PHE A 24 0.63 -13.76 -10.77
N ALA A 25 -0.46 -14.37 -11.28
CA ALA A 25 -1.05 -14.05 -12.58
C ALA A 25 -2.58 -13.99 -12.52
N TYR A 26 -3.19 -13.08 -13.27
CA TYR A 26 -4.61 -13.13 -13.60
C TYR A 26 -4.78 -13.89 -14.93
N GLY A 27 -5.23 -15.14 -14.86
CA GLY A 27 -5.29 -16.01 -16.03
C GLY A 27 -3.89 -16.20 -16.64
N LYS A 28 -3.70 -15.76 -17.90
CA LYS A 28 -2.40 -15.84 -18.60
C LYS A 28 -1.50 -14.63 -18.38
N ARG A 29 -2.00 -13.56 -17.77
CA ARG A 29 -1.25 -12.32 -17.58
C ARG A 29 -0.48 -12.38 -16.26
N ALA A 30 0.84 -12.57 -16.34
CA ALA A 30 1.73 -12.47 -15.19
C ALA A 30 1.76 -11.02 -14.66
N ILE A 31 1.56 -10.87 -13.35
CA ILE A 31 1.54 -9.58 -12.66
C ILE A 31 2.75 -9.43 -11.73
N LEU A 32 3.03 -10.46 -10.94
CA LEU A 32 4.19 -10.49 -10.04
C LEU A 32 5.09 -11.67 -10.43
N LYS A 33 6.41 -11.44 -10.38
CA LYS A 33 7.42 -12.38 -10.91
C LYS A 33 8.60 -12.45 -9.93
N GLY A 34 8.54 -13.41 -8.99
CA GLY A 34 9.60 -13.65 -8.02
C GLY A 34 9.76 -12.52 -6.99
N ILE A 35 8.66 -11.89 -6.56
CA ILE A 35 8.71 -10.81 -5.57
C ILE A 35 9.17 -11.35 -4.22
N SER A 36 10.24 -10.71 -3.67
CA SER A 36 10.71 -10.95 -2.31
C SER A 36 10.93 -9.64 -1.60
N LEU A 37 10.25 -9.44 -0.45
CA LEU A 37 10.40 -8.26 0.39
C LEU A 37 10.06 -8.56 1.85
N THR A 38 10.50 -7.69 2.74
CA THR A 38 10.20 -7.75 4.17
C THR A 38 9.70 -6.41 4.69
N VAL A 39 8.79 -6.45 5.66
CA VAL A 39 8.31 -5.26 6.37
C VAL A 39 8.55 -5.46 7.86
N PRO A 40 9.55 -4.76 8.44
CA PRO A 40 9.85 -4.88 9.86
C PRO A 40 8.71 -4.35 10.72
N ARG A 41 8.54 -4.91 11.92
CA ARG A 41 7.52 -4.46 12.88
C ARG A 41 7.68 -2.99 13.25
N GLY A 42 6.56 -2.27 13.32
CA GLY A 42 6.51 -0.86 13.70
C GLY A 42 7.07 0.12 12.66
N LYS A 43 7.48 -0.35 11.48
CA LYS A 43 8.04 0.48 10.42
C LYS A 43 7.00 0.88 9.38
N VAL A 44 7.24 2.01 8.75
CA VAL A 44 6.50 2.47 7.57
C VAL A 44 7.33 2.12 6.33
N VAL A 45 6.82 1.22 5.49
CA VAL A 45 7.48 0.78 4.26
C VAL A 45 6.66 1.20 3.06
N ALA A 46 7.28 1.88 2.08
CA ALA A 46 6.63 2.17 0.81
C ALA A 46 6.90 1.10 -0.25
N ILE A 47 5.89 0.84 -1.08
CA ILE A 47 6.01 0.05 -2.30
C ILE A 47 5.61 0.96 -3.45
N MET A 48 6.58 1.31 -4.29
CA MET A 48 6.47 2.29 -5.36
C MET A 48 6.59 1.64 -6.73
N GLY A 49 6.14 2.36 -7.75
CA GLY A 49 6.24 1.91 -9.14
C GLY A 49 5.10 2.46 -9.99
N GLY A 50 5.21 2.29 -11.30
CA GLY A 50 4.23 2.78 -12.27
C GLY A 50 2.84 2.15 -12.10
N SER A 51 1.85 2.73 -12.78
CA SER A 51 0.50 2.19 -12.79
C SER A 51 0.49 0.77 -13.39
N GLY A 52 -0.25 -0.15 -12.76
CA GLY A 52 -0.40 -1.52 -13.25
C GLY A 52 0.78 -2.46 -12.97
N CYS A 53 1.85 -2.03 -12.29
CA CYS A 53 3.02 -2.88 -11.97
C CYS A 53 2.77 -3.95 -10.90
N GLY A 54 1.57 -4.01 -10.29
CA GLY A 54 1.18 -5.08 -9.34
C GLY A 54 1.08 -4.66 -7.88
N LYS A 55 1.22 -3.39 -7.53
CA LYS A 55 1.20 -2.89 -6.14
C LYS A 55 -0.06 -3.29 -5.35
N THR A 56 -1.24 -2.96 -5.86
CA THR A 56 -2.54 -3.34 -5.26
C THR A 56 -2.72 -4.86 -5.20
N THR A 57 -2.21 -5.60 -6.21
CA THR A 57 -2.23 -7.07 -6.21
C THR A 57 -1.41 -7.62 -5.05
N LEU A 58 -0.25 -7.03 -4.78
CA LEU A 58 0.59 -7.42 -3.64
C LEU A 58 -0.11 -7.17 -2.31
N LEU A 59 -0.80 -6.02 -2.13
CA LEU A 59 -1.62 -5.78 -0.93
C LEU A 59 -2.73 -6.82 -0.76
N ARG A 60 -3.38 -7.22 -1.85
CA ARG A 60 -4.43 -8.27 -1.82
C ARG A 60 -3.88 -9.65 -1.45
N LEU A 61 -2.65 -9.97 -1.85
CA LEU A 61 -1.97 -11.20 -1.42
C LEU A 61 -1.62 -11.14 0.08
N ILE A 62 -1.10 -10.01 0.57
CA ILE A 62 -0.82 -9.79 1.99
C ILE A 62 -2.10 -9.88 2.82
N GLY A 63 -3.21 -9.30 2.34
CA GLY A 63 -4.53 -9.36 2.99
C GLY A 63 -5.24 -10.72 2.84
N GLY A 64 -4.64 -11.70 2.15
CA GLY A 64 -5.23 -13.02 1.93
C GLY A 64 -6.46 -13.03 1.03
N GLN A 65 -6.72 -11.97 0.26
CA GLN A 65 -7.80 -11.93 -0.74
C GLN A 65 -7.45 -12.74 -1.99
N LEU A 66 -6.16 -12.92 -2.23
CA LEU A 66 -5.58 -13.71 -3.32
C LEU A 66 -4.55 -14.65 -2.72
N ALA A 67 -4.29 -15.78 -3.41
CA ALA A 67 -3.21 -16.70 -3.09
C ALA A 67 -2.12 -16.63 -4.17
N PRO A 68 -0.83 -16.67 -3.83
CA PRO A 68 0.25 -16.69 -4.80
C PRO A 68 0.25 -18.01 -5.59
N SER A 69 0.68 -17.96 -6.86
CA SER A 69 0.87 -19.17 -7.68
C SER A 69 2.13 -19.93 -7.30
N VAL A 70 3.17 -19.19 -6.89
CA VAL A 70 4.46 -19.70 -6.39
C VAL A 70 4.91 -18.80 -5.24
N GLY A 71 5.72 -19.34 -4.34
CA GLY A 71 6.23 -18.60 -3.20
C GLY A 71 5.26 -18.53 -2.02
N LYS A 72 5.58 -17.72 -1.03
CA LYS A 72 4.80 -17.60 0.21
C LYS A 72 4.69 -16.16 0.67
N VAL A 73 3.55 -15.83 1.29
CA VAL A 73 3.33 -14.59 2.02
C VAL A 73 3.08 -14.93 3.47
N ARG A 74 3.91 -14.38 4.37
CA ARG A 74 3.73 -14.51 5.83
C ARG A 74 3.30 -13.17 6.42
N VAL A 75 2.35 -13.20 7.31
CA VAL A 75 1.91 -12.03 8.09
C VAL A 75 1.81 -12.45 9.55
N ALA A 76 2.44 -11.70 10.43
CA ALA A 76 2.55 -12.03 11.86
C ALA A 76 3.01 -13.49 12.12
N GLY A 77 3.96 -13.98 11.30
CA GLY A 77 4.51 -15.34 11.38
C GLY A 77 3.69 -16.43 10.68
N SER A 78 2.44 -16.17 10.30
CA SER A 78 1.55 -17.15 9.66
C SER A 78 1.62 -17.07 8.13
N VAL A 79 1.68 -18.22 7.44
CA VAL A 79 1.57 -18.29 5.97
C VAL A 79 0.11 -18.07 5.58
N VAL A 80 -0.17 -16.94 4.96
CA VAL A 80 -1.56 -16.47 4.71
C VAL A 80 -2.37 -17.46 3.88
N SER A 81 -1.77 -18.09 2.86
CA SER A 81 -2.44 -19.06 1.97
C SER A 81 -2.71 -20.42 2.61
N GLU A 82 -2.11 -20.71 3.75
CA GLU A 82 -2.28 -21.97 4.48
C GLU A 82 -3.30 -21.86 5.64
N LEU A 83 -3.80 -20.63 5.90
CA LEU A 83 -4.79 -20.40 6.96
C LEU A 83 -6.19 -20.88 6.53
N ASP A 84 -6.88 -21.51 7.44
CA ASP A 84 -8.31 -21.77 7.30
C ASP A 84 -9.11 -20.45 7.42
N ARG A 85 -10.43 -20.55 7.22
CA ARG A 85 -11.31 -19.38 7.22
C ARG A 85 -11.32 -18.65 8.56
N GLU A 86 -11.30 -19.37 9.67
CA GLU A 86 -11.37 -18.81 11.01
C GLU A 86 -10.06 -18.10 11.38
N ALA A 87 -8.91 -18.77 11.15
CA ALA A 87 -7.58 -18.19 11.37
C ALA A 87 -7.32 -16.99 10.49
N LEU A 88 -7.75 -17.03 9.21
CA LEU A 88 -7.65 -15.87 8.30
C LEU A 88 -8.53 -14.71 8.77
N TYR A 89 -9.72 -14.97 9.29
CA TYR A 89 -10.58 -13.93 9.86
C TYR A 89 -9.93 -13.31 11.11
N ALA A 90 -9.39 -14.12 12.01
CA ALA A 90 -8.66 -13.65 13.19
C ALA A 90 -7.42 -12.80 12.82
N LEU A 91 -6.67 -13.21 11.78
CA LEU A 91 -5.54 -12.43 11.26
C LEU A 91 -6.01 -11.09 10.70
N ARG A 92 -7.09 -11.06 9.90
CA ARG A 92 -7.63 -9.83 9.31
C ARG A 92 -8.14 -8.82 10.34
N ARG A 93 -8.59 -9.26 11.51
CA ARG A 93 -8.95 -8.34 12.62
C ARG A 93 -7.76 -7.53 13.16
N LYS A 94 -6.53 -8.01 12.96
CA LYS A 94 -5.28 -7.33 13.30
C LYS A 94 -4.78 -6.41 12.18
N MET A 95 -5.46 -6.40 11.03
CA MET A 95 -5.07 -5.68 9.84
C MET A 95 -6.14 -4.68 9.42
N SER A 96 -5.71 -3.58 8.85
CA SER A 96 -6.61 -2.61 8.23
C SER A 96 -6.13 -2.21 6.85
N MET A 97 -7.05 -1.79 6.00
CA MET A 97 -6.75 -1.31 4.66
C MET A 97 -7.48 -0.01 4.37
N LEU A 98 -6.71 1.01 3.98
CA LEU A 98 -7.26 2.24 3.39
C LEU A 98 -7.21 2.09 1.87
N PHE A 99 -8.40 2.09 1.25
CA PHE A 99 -8.57 2.01 -0.19
C PHE A 99 -8.35 3.36 -0.88
N GLN A 100 -8.00 3.33 -2.15
CA GLN A 100 -7.61 4.48 -2.97
C GLN A 100 -8.53 5.70 -2.87
N PHE A 101 -9.84 5.52 -2.76
CA PHE A 101 -10.81 6.62 -2.60
C PHE A 101 -11.40 6.71 -1.20
N GLY A 102 -10.76 6.07 -0.20
CA GLY A 102 -11.24 6.02 1.17
C GLY A 102 -12.40 5.04 1.39
N ALA A 103 -13.22 4.78 0.40
CA ALA A 103 -14.38 3.86 0.43
C ALA A 103 -15.28 4.10 1.66
N LEU A 104 -15.60 5.36 1.94
CA LEU A 104 -16.55 5.71 3.00
C LEU A 104 -17.97 5.27 2.60
N PHE A 105 -18.75 4.84 3.58
CA PHE A 105 -20.18 4.61 3.39
C PHE A 105 -20.87 5.96 3.21
N THR A 106 -21.46 6.19 2.05
CA THR A 106 -21.99 7.50 1.63
C THR A 106 -23.29 7.87 2.33
N ASP A 107 -24.01 6.89 2.83
CA ASP A 107 -25.28 6.96 3.58
C ASP A 107 -25.11 7.00 5.11
N MET A 108 -23.87 7.01 5.58
CA MET A 108 -23.51 7.10 6.99
C MET A 108 -22.80 8.41 7.31
N SER A 109 -23.01 8.94 8.52
CA SER A 109 -22.25 10.08 9.02
C SER A 109 -20.76 9.77 9.15
N VAL A 110 -19.94 10.80 9.31
CA VAL A 110 -18.50 10.64 9.63
C VAL A 110 -18.33 9.82 10.91
N PHE A 111 -19.16 10.08 11.92
CA PHE A 111 -19.15 9.33 13.16
C PHE A 111 -19.42 7.85 12.91
N ASP A 112 -20.51 7.53 12.20
CA ASP A 112 -20.92 6.14 11.96
C ASP A 112 -19.93 5.39 11.05
N ASN A 113 -19.30 6.07 10.10
CA ASN A 113 -18.21 5.49 9.32
C ASN A 113 -17.07 4.98 10.20
N VAL A 114 -16.68 5.72 11.23
CA VAL A 114 -15.62 5.30 12.16
C VAL A 114 -16.14 4.30 13.19
N ALA A 115 -17.36 4.50 13.71
CA ALA A 115 -17.99 3.62 14.69
C ALA A 115 -18.27 2.22 14.14
N PHE A 116 -18.52 2.10 12.83
CA PHE A 116 -18.91 0.85 12.17
C PHE A 116 -18.00 -0.32 12.54
N GLN A 117 -16.68 -0.14 12.47
CA GLN A 117 -15.72 -1.20 12.80
C GLN A 117 -15.79 -1.61 14.29
N LEU A 118 -16.00 -0.64 15.18
CA LEU A 118 -16.12 -0.89 16.61
C LEU A 118 -17.40 -1.67 16.94
N ARG A 119 -18.53 -1.29 16.34
CA ARG A 119 -19.82 -1.99 16.52
C ARG A 119 -19.80 -3.41 15.98
N GLU A 120 -19.16 -3.64 14.81
CA GLU A 120 -19.12 -4.96 14.17
C GLU A 120 -18.15 -5.94 14.84
N HIS A 121 -17.11 -5.44 15.49
CA HIS A 121 -16.01 -6.28 15.93
C HIS A 121 -15.74 -6.27 17.44
N THR A 122 -16.54 -5.50 18.22
CA THR A 122 -16.41 -5.43 19.68
C THR A 122 -17.78 -5.43 20.34
N ASP A 123 -17.81 -5.80 21.62
CA ASP A 123 -19.02 -5.72 22.48
C ASP A 123 -18.97 -4.47 23.36
N LEU A 124 -18.34 -3.38 22.91
CA LEU A 124 -18.22 -2.13 23.65
C LEU A 124 -19.58 -1.42 23.71
N PRO A 125 -19.94 -0.82 24.86
CA PRO A 125 -21.14 0.01 24.98
C PRO A 125 -20.99 1.30 24.16
N GLU A 126 -22.14 1.85 23.71
CA GLU A 126 -22.17 3.00 22.77
C GLU A 126 -21.50 4.28 23.32
N ASP A 127 -21.47 4.49 24.63
CA ASP A 127 -20.76 5.61 25.24
C ASP A 127 -19.23 5.47 25.08
N MET A 128 -18.70 4.27 25.23
CA MET A 128 -17.28 4.00 24.96
C MET A 128 -16.96 4.09 23.47
N ILE A 129 -17.83 3.57 22.59
CA ILE A 129 -17.69 3.71 21.13
C ILE A 129 -17.65 5.20 20.76
N ARG A 130 -18.55 6.01 21.31
CA ARG A 130 -18.58 7.46 21.09
C ARG A 130 -17.23 8.11 21.45
N ASP A 131 -16.69 7.80 22.61
CA ASP A 131 -15.47 8.41 23.09
C ASP A 131 -14.26 7.99 22.24
N LEU A 132 -14.18 6.70 21.86
CA LEU A 132 -13.17 6.19 20.95
C LEU A 132 -13.25 6.85 19.57
N VAL A 133 -14.45 6.96 18.99
CA VAL A 133 -14.64 7.62 17.69
C VAL A 133 -14.19 9.07 17.73
N LEU A 134 -14.59 9.83 18.76
CA LEU A 134 -14.18 11.22 18.92
C LEU A 134 -12.67 11.35 19.10
N MET A 135 -12.02 10.42 19.80
CA MET A 135 -10.57 10.35 19.93
C MET A 135 -9.89 10.09 18.57
N LYS A 136 -10.38 9.12 17.77
CA LYS A 136 -9.82 8.82 16.43
C LYS A 136 -10.02 10.00 15.47
N LEU A 137 -11.19 10.64 15.49
CA LEU A 137 -11.45 11.85 14.70
C LEU A 137 -10.58 13.03 15.15
N HIS A 138 -10.30 13.15 16.45
CA HIS A 138 -9.38 14.17 16.95
C HIS A 138 -7.94 13.94 16.44
N ALA A 139 -7.49 12.69 16.42
CA ALA A 139 -6.14 12.33 15.94
C ALA A 139 -5.90 12.73 14.48
N VAL A 140 -6.96 12.72 13.66
CA VAL A 140 -6.92 13.18 12.25
C VAL A 140 -7.38 14.62 12.05
N GLY A 141 -7.66 15.37 13.15
CA GLY A 141 -8.06 16.78 13.14
C GLY A 141 -9.47 17.05 12.65
N LEU A 142 -10.38 16.08 12.77
CA LEU A 142 -11.76 16.16 12.24
C LEU A 142 -12.86 15.91 13.28
N ARG A 143 -12.58 16.07 14.57
CA ARG A 143 -13.60 15.85 15.63
C ARG A 143 -14.88 16.68 15.41
N GLY A 144 -14.75 17.91 14.90
CA GLY A 144 -15.89 18.81 14.66
C GLY A 144 -16.78 18.42 13.49
N THR A 145 -16.40 17.39 12.70
CA THR A 145 -17.17 16.95 11.52
C THR A 145 -17.99 15.68 11.77
N ALA A 146 -18.08 15.23 13.00
CA ALA A 146 -18.68 13.93 13.37
C ALA A 146 -20.09 13.71 12.79
N GLN A 147 -20.89 14.78 12.68
CA GLN A 147 -22.28 14.72 12.19
C GLN A 147 -22.41 14.94 10.69
N LEU A 148 -21.33 15.31 9.99
CA LEU A 148 -21.36 15.52 8.54
C LEU A 148 -21.41 14.18 7.80
N PHE A 149 -21.90 14.24 6.57
CA PHE A 149 -21.87 13.12 5.63
C PHE A 149 -20.66 13.23 4.68
N PRO A 150 -20.20 12.13 4.06
CA PRO A 150 -19.09 12.16 3.11
C PRO A 150 -19.25 13.17 1.96
N SER A 151 -20.48 13.43 1.52
CA SER A 151 -20.81 14.41 0.48
C SER A 151 -20.52 15.87 0.88
N GLU A 152 -20.38 16.15 2.18
CA GLU A 152 -20.11 17.47 2.73
C GLU A 152 -18.62 17.70 2.99
N LEU A 153 -17.77 16.71 2.70
CA LEU A 153 -16.34 16.74 2.97
C LEU A 153 -15.54 17.11 1.73
N SER A 154 -14.43 17.82 1.91
CA SER A 154 -13.39 17.89 0.88
C SER A 154 -12.69 16.53 0.71
N GLY A 155 -12.03 16.29 -0.44
CA GLY A 155 -11.30 15.05 -0.69
C GLY A 155 -10.26 14.74 0.40
N GLY A 156 -9.53 15.75 0.86
CA GLY A 156 -8.56 15.62 1.95
C GLY A 156 -9.21 15.31 3.30
N MET A 157 -10.41 15.88 3.58
CA MET A 157 -11.19 15.54 4.78
C MET A 157 -11.68 14.10 4.72
N ALA A 158 -12.28 13.70 3.59
CA ALA A 158 -12.77 12.32 3.40
C ALA A 158 -11.65 11.29 3.57
N ARG A 159 -10.44 11.58 3.05
CA ARG A 159 -9.26 10.72 3.23
C ARG A 159 -8.86 10.59 4.71
N ARG A 160 -8.91 11.69 5.47
CA ARG A 160 -8.60 11.68 6.91
C ARG A 160 -9.68 10.95 7.74
N VAL A 161 -10.96 11.04 7.36
CA VAL A 161 -12.01 10.20 7.97
C VAL A 161 -11.75 8.72 7.70
N ALA A 162 -11.38 8.36 6.47
CA ALA A 162 -11.02 7.00 6.13
C ALA A 162 -9.79 6.49 6.91
N LEU A 163 -8.80 7.37 7.20
CA LEU A 163 -7.69 7.05 8.12
C LEU A 163 -8.20 6.80 9.55
N ALA A 164 -9.10 7.65 10.08
CA ALA A 164 -9.68 7.44 11.41
C ALA A 164 -10.41 6.10 11.50
N ARG A 165 -11.18 5.72 10.46
CA ARG A 165 -11.84 4.42 10.37
C ARG A 165 -10.84 3.27 10.29
N ALA A 166 -9.76 3.42 9.51
CA ALA A 166 -8.74 2.40 9.38
C ALA A 166 -8.02 2.08 10.69
N VAL A 167 -7.91 3.06 11.61
CA VAL A 167 -7.26 2.87 12.91
C VAL A 167 -8.27 2.70 14.06
N ALA A 168 -9.56 2.49 13.77
CA ALA A 168 -10.59 2.40 14.81
C ALA A 168 -10.35 1.26 15.80
N LEU A 169 -9.87 0.11 15.31
CA LEU A 169 -9.58 -1.10 16.09
C LEU A 169 -8.12 -1.24 16.54
N ASP A 170 -7.29 -0.20 16.43
CA ASP A 170 -5.86 -0.24 16.74
C ASP A 170 -5.12 -1.42 16.08
N PRO A 171 -5.15 -1.53 14.74
CA PRO A 171 -4.58 -2.66 14.03
C PRO A 171 -3.05 -2.73 14.17
N GLU A 172 -2.49 -3.95 14.13
CA GLU A 172 -1.04 -4.18 14.12
C GLU A 172 -0.42 -3.91 12.74
N LEU A 173 -1.21 -4.05 11.64
CA LEU A 173 -0.80 -3.74 10.27
C LEU A 173 -1.81 -2.81 9.61
N ILE A 174 -1.32 -1.74 9.00
CA ILE A 174 -2.13 -0.84 8.20
C ILE A 174 -1.58 -0.80 6.78
N MET A 175 -2.43 -1.12 5.81
CA MET A 175 -2.12 -1.06 4.38
C MET A 175 -2.82 0.14 3.75
N TYR A 176 -2.07 0.98 3.07
CA TYR A 176 -2.57 2.17 2.38
C TYR A 176 -2.41 2.00 0.87
N ASP A 177 -3.51 1.94 0.14
CA ASP A 177 -3.52 1.86 -1.33
C ASP A 177 -3.75 3.26 -1.91
N GLU A 178 -2.70 3.87 -2.47
CA GLU A 178 -2.67 5.21 -3.07
C GLU A 178 -3.30 6.28 -2.15
N PRO A 179 -2.80 6.47 -0.91
CA PRO A 179 -3.42 7.39 0.06
C PRO A 179 -3.37 8.86 -0.36
N PHE A 180 -2.50 9.21 -1.28
CA PHE A 180 -2.26 10.58 -1.75
C PHE A 180 -3.02 10.94 -3.02
N ALA A 181 -3.53 9.96 -3.76
CA ALA A 181 -4.12 10.15 -5.07
C ALA A 181 -5.26 11.19 -5.08
N GLY A 182 -5.16 12.17 -5.98
CA GLY A 182 -6.18 13.19 -6.20
C GLY A 182 -6.27 14.26 -5.12
N LEU A 183 -5.28 14.39 -4.23
CA LEU A 183 -5.22 15.43 -3.21
C LEU A 183 -4.43 16.65 -3.70
N ASP A 184 -4.82 17.83 -3.22
CA ASP A 184 -4.00 19.04 -3.35
C ASP A 184 -2.71 18.93 -2.49
N PRO A 185 -1.65 19.70 -2.77
CA PRO A 185 -0.36 19.57 -2.08
C PRO A 185 -0.44 19.75 -0.56
N ILE A 186 -1.33 20.58 -0.04
CA ILE A 186 -1.49 20.79 1.41
C ILE A 186 -2.14 19.56 2.05
N SER A 187 -3.25 19.10 1.46
CA SER A 187 -3.96 17.90 1.91
C SER A 187 -3.06 16.67 1.88
N LEU A 188 -2.24 16.53 0.85
CA LEU A 188 -1.29 15.45 0.66
C LEU A 188 -0.24 15.44 1.78
N ALA A 189 0.39 16.58 2.09
CA ALA A 189 1.35 16.71 3.19
C ALA A 189 0.70 16.42 4.56
N VAL A 190 -0.55 16.87 4.77
CA VAL A 190 -1.31 16.59 6.00
C VAL A 190 -1.59 15.10 6.15
N VAL A 191 -2.03 14.41 5.08
CA VAL A 191 -2.30 12.96 5.09
C VAL A 191 -1.01 12.20 5.37
N GLY A 192 0.11 12.53 4.71
CA GLY A 192 1.40 11.90 4.95
C GLY A 192 1.86 12.01 6.40
N LYS A 193 1.83 13.21 6.96
CA LYS A 193 2.16 13.44 8.38
C LYS A 193 1.21 12.69 9.32
N THR A 194 -0.06 12.58 8.96
CA THR A 194 -1.05 11.86 9.77
C THR A 194 -0.75 10.36 9.76
N ILE A 195 -0.42 9.76 8.61
CA ILE A 195 0.01 8.36 8.51
C ILE A 195 1.21 8.11 9.43
N ARG A 196 2.25 8.95 9.38
CA ARG A 196 3.44 8.81 10.25
C ARG A 196 3.09 8.92 11.73
N LYS A 197 2.32 9.95 12.12
CA LYS A 197 1.89 10.13 13.51
C LYS A 197 1.06 8.96 14.04
N LEU A 198 0.13 8.42 13.24
CA LEU A 198 -0.67 7.26 13.62
C LEU A 198 0.20 6.02 13.78
N ASN A 199 1.16 5.80 12.86
CA ASN A 199 2.10 4.69 12.98
C ASN A 199 2.91 4.78 14.29
N ASP A 200 3.48 5.95 14.58
CA ASP A 200 4.27 6.17 15.79
C ASP A 200 3.45 6.02 17.09
N ALA A 201 2.21 6.53 17.08
CA ALA A 201 1.33 6.48 18.25
C ALA A 201 0.81 5.08 18.55
N LEU A 202 0.55 4.27 17.53
CA LEU A 202 0.01 2.91 17.66
C LEU A 202 1.13 1.86 17.75
N GLY A 203 2.37 2.20 17.37
CA GLY A 203 3.42 1.20 17.15
C GLY A 203 3.09 0.21 16.03
N ALA A 204 2.16 0.56 15.15
CA ALA A 204 1.68 -0.28 14.07
C ALA A 204 2.73 -0.43 12.96
N THR A 205 2.66 -1.52 12.22
CA THR A 205 3.41 -1.69 10.97
C THR A 205 2.60 -1.10 9.84
N SER A 206 3.23 -0.36 8.91
CA SER A 206 2.52 0.30 7.82
C SER A 206 3.13 -0.03 6.45
N ILE A 207 2.28 -0.34 5.47
CA ILE A 207 2.65 -0.49 4.07
C ILE A 207 1.93 0.60 3.28
N VAL A 208 2.68 1.45 2.59
CA VAL A 208 2.14 2.53 1.74
C VAL A 208 2.43 2.20 0.28
N VAL A 209 1.39 1.89 -0.47
CA VAL A 209 1.49 1.72 -1.92
C VAL A 209 1.17 3.04 -2.58
N THR A 210 2.10 3.58 -3.36
CA THR A 210 1.91 4.87 -4.01
C THR A 210 2.88 5.09 -5.17
N HIS A 211 2.61 6.12 -5.98
CA HIS A 211 3.53 6.68 -6.96
C HIS A 211 4.06 8.07 -6.56
N ASP A 212 3.58 8.63 -5.44
CA ASP A 212 4.01 9.94 -4.92
C ASP A 212 5.33 9.81 -4.16
N VAL A 213 6.44 10.18 -4.83
CA VAL A 213 7.79 10.00 -4.29
C VAL A 213 8.09 11.00 -3.16
N VAL A 214 7.82 12.28 -3.41
CA VAL A 214 8.27 13.38 -2.54
C VAL A 214 7.73 13.22 -1.12
N GLU A 215 6.45 12.95 -1.00
CA GLU A 215 5.78 12.77 0.30
C GLU A 215 6.19 11.47 0.97
N SER A 216 6.31 10.41 0.18
CA SER A 216 6.72 9.10 0.72
C SER A 216 8.10 9.17 1.35
N LEU A 217 9.08 9.80 0.68
CA LEU A 217 10.44 9.96 1.21
C LEU A 217 10.53 10.75 2.53
N GLN A 218 9.46 11.45 2.93
CA GLN A 218 9.41 12.20 4.20
C GLN A 218 8.87 11.36 5.37
N ILE A 219 8.10 10.31 5.09
CA ILE A 219 7.33 9.60 6.11
C ILE A 219 7.72 8.13 6.29
N VAL A 220 8.45 7.53 5.34
CA VAL A 220 8.77 6.10 5.36
C VAL A 220 10.16 5.82 5.93
N ASP A 221 10.31 4.61 6.47
CA ASP A 221 11.60 4.09 6.94
C ASP A 221 12.36 3.37 5.82
N TYR A 222 11.63 2.76 4.86
CA TYR A 222 12.20 1.97 3.77
C TYR A 222 11.30 1.96 2.53
N LEU A 223 11.89 1.74 1.35
CA LEU A 223 11.16 1.72 0.07
C LEU A 223 11.57 0.53 -0.79
N TYR A 224 10.59 0.00 -1.52
CA TYR A 224 10.76 -0.96 -2.61
C TYR A 224 10.18 -0.37 -3.89
N PHE A 225 10.91 -0.54 -5.01
CA PHE A 225 10.44 -0.15 -6.35
C PHE A 225 10.09 -1.39 -7.16
N ILE A 226 8.87 -1.41 -7.72
CA ILE A 226 8.39 -2.49 -8.59
C ILE A 226 8.25 -1.98 -10.01
N SER A 227 8.84 -2.70 -10.96
CA SER A 227 8.65 -2.53 -12.39
C SER A 227 8.49 -3.90 -13.05
N ASP A 228 7.56 -4.01 -14.01
CA ASP A 228 7.26 -5.27 -14.73
C ASP A 228 7.07 -6.50 -13.83
N GLY A 229 6.48 -6.26 -12.66
CA GLY A 229 6.21 -7.31 -11.67
C GLY A 229 7.44 -7.79 -10.90
N ARG A 230 8.57 -7.09 -10.95
CA ARG A 230 9.82 -7.40 -10.23
C ARG A 230 10.25 -6.24 -9.35
N ILE A 231 10.97 -6.53 -8.27
CA ILE A 231 11.66 -5.49 -7.51
C ILE A 231 12.90 -5.10 -8.30
N VAL A 232 13.00 -3.81 -8.66
CA VAL A 232 14.10 -3.22 -9.42
C VAL A 232 15.06 -2.41 -8.55
N GLY A 233 14.64 -2.11 -7.30
CA GLY A 233 15.51 -1.47 -6.33
C GLY A 233 14.80 -1.26 -5.02
N HIS A 234 15.56 -1.06 -3.95
CA HIS A 234 15.06 -0.83 -2.61
C HIS A 234 16.12 -0.13 -1.75
N GLY A 235 15.70 0.49 -0.67
CA GLY A 235 16.61 1.16 0.27
C GLY A 235 15.90 2.10 1.22
N THR A 236 16.67 2.73 2.08
CA THR A 236 16.23 3.84 2.93
C THR A 236 15.98 5.10 2.08
N PRO A 237 15.22 6.09 2.57
CA PRO A 237 15.04 7.36 1.86
C PRO A 237 16.35 8.05 1.43
N ALA A 238 17.41 7.92 2.22
CA ALA A 238 18.73 8.49 1.90
C ALA A 238 19.41 7.76 0.74
N GLU A 239 19.40 6.43 0.77
CA GLU A 239 19.94 5.57 -0.31
C GLU A 239 19.18 5.77 -1.62
N ILE A 240 17.86 5.88 -1.57
CA ILE A 240 17.02 6.11 -2.75
C ILE A 240 17.33 7.47 -3.39
N ARG A 241 17.48 8.55 -2.60
CA ARG A 241 17.86 9.86 -3.14
C ARG A 241 19.24 9.87 -3.78
N ALA A 242 20.16 9.05 -3.28
CA ALA A 242 21.54 8.95 -3.79
C ALA A 242 21.69 7.87 -4.87
N SER A 243 20.63 7.15 -5.24
CA SER A 243 20.69 6.03 -6.14
C SER A 243 21.05 6.45 -7.57
N SER A 244 22.00 5.73 -8.17
CA SER A 244 22.37 5.85 -9.60
C SER A 244 21.62 4.85 -10.48
N GLU A 245 20.78 3.99 -9.91
CA GLU A 245 19.98 3.03 -10.65
C GLU A 245 19.01 3.78 -11.59
N PRO A 246 19.04 3.51 -12.91
CA PRO A 246 18.33 4.33 -13.91
C PRO A 246 16.82 4.44 -13.68
N TYR A 247 16.15 3.36 -13.28
CA TYR A 247 14.71 3.38 -13.01
C TYR A 247 14.37 4.24 -11.78
N ILE A 248 15.17 4.09 -10.71
CA ILE A 248 14.96 4.86 -9.47
C ILE A 248 15.19 6.35 -9.75
N ARG A 249 16.27 6.69 -10.48
CA ARG A 249 16.57 8.07 -10.86
C ARG A 249 15.43 8.69 -11.66
N GLN A 250 15.01 8.01 -12.73
CA GLN A 250 13.91 8.48 -13.57
C GLN A 250 12.65 8.71 -12.73
N PHE A 251 12.33 7.80 -11.83
CA PHE A 251 11.12 7.86 -11.01
C PHE A 251 11.20 8.97 -9.95
N VAL A 252 12.36 9.11 -9.26
CA VAL A 252 12.57 10.08 -8.18
C VAL A 252 12.67 11.50 -8.70
N HIS A 253 13.33 11.69 -9.87
CA HIS A 253 13.57 13.01 -10.46
C HIS A 253 12.59 13.39 -11.58
N ALA A 254 11.64 12.50 -11.91
CA ALA A 254 10.70 12.65 -13.01
C ALA A 254 11.43 12.95 -14.35
N GLU A 255 12.54 12.24 -14.61
CA GLU A 255 13.30 12.39 -15.83
C GLU A 255 12.48 11.87 -17.03
N LEU A 256 12.50 12.60 -18.14
CA LEU A 256 11.77 12.22 -19.36
C LEU A 256 12.37 10.98 -20.03
N ASP A 257 13.70 10.90 -20.02
CA ASP A 257 14.47 9.81 -20.62
C ASP A 257 14.88 8.79 -19.54
N GLY A 258 14.68 7.49 -19.83
CA GLY A 258 15.04 6.43 -18.91
C GLY A 258 14.41 5.08 -19.27
N PRO A 259 14.49 4.08 -18.38
CA PRO A 259 13.95 2.74 -18.61
C PRO A 259 12.43 2.71 -18.86
N VAL A 260 11.67 3.68 -18.34
CA VAL A 260 10.25 3.85 -18.69
C VAL A 260 10.17 4.69 -19.95
N PRO A 261 9.85 4.09 -21.11
CA PRO A 261 9.85 4.80 -22.37
C PRO A 261 8.71 5.81 -22.46
N PHE A 262 8.95 6.97 -23.05
CA PHE A 262 7.92 7.95 -23.37
C PHE A 262 6.96 7.42 -24.46
N HIS A 263 7.50 6.73 -25.48
CA HIS A 263 6.69 6.16 -26.55
C HIS A 263 6.26 4.73 -26.24
N TYR A 264 5.00 4.45 -26.52
CA TYR A 264 4.53 3.06 -26.57
C TYR A 264 5.25 2.33 -27.70
N PRO A 265 5.70 1.08 -27.54
CA PRO A 265 6.40 0.33 -28.59
C PRO A 265 5.58 0.28 -29.89
N ALA A 266 6.17 0.80 -30.95
CA ALA A 266 5.61 0.83 -32.30
C ALA A 266 6.74 0.69 -33.32
N ALA A 267 6.40 0.47 -34.59
CA ALA A 267 7.33 0.61 -35.70
C ALA A 267 7.88 2.06 -35.72
N SER A 268 9.00 2.27 -36.44
CA SER A 268 9.53 3.63 -36.57
C SER A 268 8.50 4.53 -37.25
N TYR A 269 8.39 5.77 -36.81
CA TYR A 269 7.45 6.75 -37.40
C TYR A 269 7.65 6.92 -38.92
N ALA A 270 8.90 6.80 -39.39
CA ALA A 270 9.21 6.81 -40.80
C ALA A 270 8.63 5.59 -41.55
N THR A 271 8.59 4.41 -40.89
CA THR A 271 7.98 3.21 -41.45
C THR A 271 6.45 3.37 -41.55
N ASP A 272 5.82 3.86 -40.51
CA ASP A 272 4.37 4.06 -40.47
C ASP A 272 3.92 5.12 -41.50
N LEU A 273 4.75 6.12 -41.78
CA LEU A 273 4.51 7.13 -42.83
C LEU A 273 4.88 6.67 -44.25
N GLY A 274 5.42 5.46 -44.41
CA GLY A 274 5.89 4.97 -45.73
C GLY A 274 7.12 5.72 -46.27
N LEU A 275 7.85 6.42 -45.38
CA LEU A 275 9.05 7.19 -45.74
C LEU A 275 10.33 6.38 -45.60
N ALA A 276 10.29 5.19 -45.04
CA ALA A 276 11.43 4.28 -44.99
C ALA A 276 11.75 3.79 -46.40
N GLN A 277 12.77 4.36 -47.02
CA GLN A 277 13.37 3.75 -48.22
C GLN A 277 13.99 2.42 -47.85
N ASP A 278 13.62 1.34 -48.53
CA ASP A 278 14.39 0.10 -48.52
C ASP A 278 15.84 0.44 -48.92
N VAL A 279 16.73 0.51 -47.94
CA VAL A 279 18.14 0.48 -48.20
C VAL A 279 18.45 -0.96 -48.57
N GLY A 280 18.18 -1.28 -49.85
CA GLY A 280 18.54 -2.53 -50.45
C GLY A 280 20.04 -2.76 -50.23
N THR A 281 20.36 -3.86 -49.57
CA THR A 281 21.69 -4.44 -49.56
C THR A 281 22.06 -4.73 -51.02
N ALA A 282 22.70 -3.75 -51.67
CA ALA A 282 23.40 -3.98 -52.93
C ALA A 282 24.55 -4.95 -52.65
N GLY A 283 24.28 -6.21 -52.94
CA GLY A 283 25.30 -7.27 -52.95
C GLY A 283 26.42 -6.88 -53.90
N GLY A 284 27.59 -6.61 -53.37
CA GLY A 284 28.82 -6.59 -54.14
C GLY A 284 29.15 -8.01 -54.62
N ARG A 285 28.94 -8.28 -55.89
CA ARG A 285 29.68 -9.31 -56.59
C ARG A 285 30.97 -8.68 -57.10
N THR A 286 32.08 -9.18 -56.66
CA THR A 286 33.24 -9.64 -57.45
C THR A 286 34.21 -10.34 -56.51
#